data_8ccc81428a4fe9c0070cf019f0a75951
#
_entry.id   8ccc81428a4fe9c0070cf019f0a75951
#
_cell.length_a   1.000
_cell.length_b   1.000
_cell.length_c   1.000
_cell.angle_alpha   90.00
_cell.angle_beta   90.00
_cell.angle_gamma   90.00
#
_symmetry.space_group_name_H-M   'P 1'
#
loop_
_entity.id
_entity.type
_entity.pdbx_description
1 polymer ?
#
loop_
_entity_poly.entity_id
_entity_poly.type
_entity_poly.pdbx_seq_one_letter_code
_entity_poly.pdbx_strand_id
1 'polypeptide(L)'
;MAGNATMTHLVLGIDPEPLGMAPFIMATRLYPEVLAADLGLAGIVHPRARAVVFPAFGAYVGGDITAGLLASGMDRDARVRLFVDIGTNCEIVLGNRDWLLATAAPAGPAFEGAAIRCGMRAADGAIEVVTMT
;
A
#
# COMPACT_ATOMS: atom_id res chain seq x y z
N MET A 1 3.90 7.80 -7.88
CA MET A 1 4.28 7.27 -6.55
C MET A 1 3.14 6.40 -6.04
N ALA A 2 3.46 5.26 -5.45
CA ALA A 2 2.50 4.36 -4.82
C ALA A 2 2.99 4.02 -3.41
N GLY A 3 2.10 3.97 -2.46
CA GLY A 3 2.39 3.64 -1.07
C GLY A 3 1.10 3.49 -0.28
N ASN A 4 1.19 2.91 0.90
CA ASN A 4 0.03 2.83 1.79
C ASN A 4 -0.44 4.23 2.23
N ALA A 5 -1.62 4.31 2.83
CA ALA A 5 -2.23 5.59 3.19
C ALA A 5 -1.33 6.44 4.11
N THR A 6 -0.71 5.84 5.13
CA THR A 6 0.16 6.54 6.08
C THR A 6 1.41 7.10 5.38
N MET A 7 2.10 6.27 4.58
CA MET A 7 3.28 6.72 3.83
C MET A 7 2.94 7.86 2.88
N THR A 8 1.80 7.78 2.20
CA THR A 8 1.34 8.81 1.28
C THR A 8 1.07 10.14 2.01
N HIS A 9 0.42 10.08 3.18
CA HIS A 9 0.20 11.28 4.01
C HIS A 9 1.52 11.92 4.43
N LEU A 10 2.46 11.13 4.94
CA LEU A 10 3.78 11.62 5.38
C LEU A 10 4.56 12.28 4.24
N VAL A 11 4.62 11.65 3.06
CA VAL A 11 5.33 12.21 1.90
C VAL A 11 4.71 13.51 1.41
N LEU A 12 3.38 13.64 1.49
CA LEU A 12 2.65 14.84 1.08
C LEU A 12 2.56 15.90 2.18
N GLY A 13 3.12 15.66 3.38
CA GLY A 13 3.02 16.57 4.52
C GLY A 13 1.61 16.70 5.08
N ILE A 14 0.77 15.68 4.88
CA ILE A 14 -0.59 15.61 5.43
C ILE A 14 -0.53 14.88 6.78
N ASP A 15 -1.21 15.40 7.78
CA ASP A 15 -1.26 14.79 9.10
C ASP A 15 -1.85 13.37 9.05
N PRO A 16 -1.10 12.34 9.45
CA PRO A 16 -1.58 10.96 9.46
C PRO A 16 -2.34 10.56 10.73
N GLU A 17 -2.37 11.41 11.76
CA GLU A 17 -2.97 11.06 13.07
C GLU A 17 -4.40 10.53 12.95
N PRO A 18 -5.29 11.14 12.13
CA PRO A 18 -6.66 10.66 11.99
C PRO A 18 -6.78 9.25 11.39
N LEU A 19 -5.73 8.75 10.70
CA LEU A 19 -5.72 7.36 10.19
C LEU A 19 -5.56 6.32 11.30
N GLY A 20 -4.96 6.71 12.43
CA GLY A 20 -4.73 5.84 13.59
C GLY A 20 -5.85 5.86 14.64
N MET A 21 -6.81 6.77 14.53
CA MET A 21 -7.86 6.98 15.50
C MET A 21 -9.25 6.72 14.90
N ALA A 22 -10.09 5.96 15.62
CA ALA A 22 -11.48 5.78 15.19
C ALA A 22 -12.19 7.13 15.03
N PRO A 23 -12.94 7.38 13.95
CA PRO A 23 -13.38 6.44 12.91
C PRO A 23 -12.43 6.29 11.70
N PHE A 24 -11.14 6.52 11.83
CA PHE A 24 -10.09 6.28 10.82
C PHE A 24 -10.30 7.07 9.52
N ILE A 25 -10.44 8.37 9.65
CA ILE A 25 -10.78 9.27 8.55
C ILE A 25 -9.52 9.67 7.78
N MET A 26 -9.54 9.48 6.46
CA MET A 26 -8.53 10.05 5.57
C MET A 26 -8.85 11.52 5.27
N ALA A 27 -7.83 12.37 5.24
CA ALA A 27 -7.96 13.75 4.79
C ALA A 27 -8.43 13.83 3.33
N THR A 28 -7.87 12.97 2.48
CA THR A 28 -8.26 12.84 1.06
C THR A 28 -7.90 11.46 0.54
N ARG A 29 -8.62 11.00 -0.47
CA ARG A 29 -8.33 9.77 -1.23
C ARG A 29 -7.73 10.04 -2.60
N LEU A 30 -7.87 11.27 -3.08
CA LEU A 30 -7.35 11.72 -4.37
C LEU A 30 -6.31 12.80 -4.12
N TYR A 31 -5.17 12.68 -4.75
CA TYR A 31 -4.05 13.57 -4.53
C TYR A 31 -3.80 14.41 -5.79
N PRO A 32 -3.55 15.73 -5.65
CA PRO A 32 -3.16 16.56 -6.78
C PRO A 32 -1.78 16.14 -7.29
N GLU A 33 -1.53 16.39 -8.55
CA GLU A 33 -0.18 16.32 -9.10
C GLU A 33 0.65 17.48 -8.53
N VAL A 34 1.80 17.17 -7.96
CA VAL A 34 2.71 18.12 -7.32
C VAL A 34 4.08 18.15 -8.00
N LEU A 35 4.87 19.21 -7.80
CA LEU A 35 6.26 19.19 -8.23
C LEU A 35 7.04 18.18 -7.37
N ALA A 36 7.86 17.36 -8.01
CA ALA A 36 8.70 16.40 -7.29
C ALA A 36 9.69 17.09 -6.33
N ALA A 37 10.08 18.31 -6.64
CA ALA A 37 10.91 19.15 -5.77
C ALA A 37 10.23 19.45 -4.42
N ASP A 38 8.91 19.63 -4.41
CA ASP A 38 8.13 19.90 -3.20
C ASP A 38 8.06 18.66 -2.26
N LEU A 39 8.37 17.48 -2.80
CA LEU A 39 8.45 16.22 -2.05
C LEU A 39 9.88 15.90 -1.57
N GLY A 40 10.78 16.89 -1.56
CA GLY A 40 12.17 16.70 -1.15
C GLY A 40 13.06 16.03 -2.19
N LEU A 41 12.60 15.86 -3.44
CA LEU A 41 13.36 15.25 -4.53
C LEU A 41 14.15 16.26 -5.37
N ALA A 42 14.26 17.52 -4.90
CA ALA A 42 15.08 18.54 -5.54
C ALA A 42 16.53 18.07 -5.65
N GLY A 43 17.14 18.24 -6.84
CA GLY A 43 18.50 17.77 -7.11
C GLY A 43 18.65 16.29 -7.45
N ILE A 44 17.62 15.48 -7.20
CA ILE A 44 17.61 14.03 -7.55
C ILE A 44 16.96 13.82 -8.91
N VAL A 45 15.90 14.60 -9.20
CA VAL A 45 15.16 14.52 -10.46
C VAL A 45 15.19 15.85 -11.19
N HIS A 46 14.74 15.85 -12.46
CA HIS A 46 14.65 17.08 -13.24
C HIS A 46 13.81 18.15 -12.51
N PRO A 47 14.21 19.45 -12.51
CA PRO A 47 13.53 20.51 -11.75
C PRO A 47 12.04 20.68 -12.08
N ARG A 48 11.62 20.31 -13.29
CA ARG A 48 10.21 20.34 -13.72
C ARG A 48 9.50 18.98 -13.62
N ALA A 49 10.13 17.99 -12.98
CA ALA A 49 9.50 16.70 -12.78
C ALA A 49 8.28 16.84 -11.88
N ARG A 50 7.20 16.18 -12.27
CA ARG A 50 5.97 16.14 -11.50
C ARG A 50 5.79 14.76 -10.89
N ALA A 51 5.23 14.72 -9.70
CA ALA A 51 4.88 13.49 -9.01
C ALA A 51 3.37 13.28 -9.09
N VAL A 52 2.99 12.14 -9.64
CA VAL A 52 1.62 11.62 -9.60
C VAL A 52 1.55 10.61 -8.46
N VAL A 53 0.61 10.78 -7.56
CA VAL A 53 0.39 9.89 -6.42
C VAL A 53 -0.86 9.08 -6.67
N PHE A 54 -0.75 7.75 -6.55
CA PHE A 54 -1.88 6.85 -6.74
C PHE A 54 -2.97 7.10 -5.70
N PRO A 55 -4.24 7.12 -6.12
CA PRO A 55 -5.36 7.31 -5.21
C PRO A 55 -5.50 6.10 -4.26
N ALA A 56 -6.09 6.33 -3.09
CA ALA A 56 -6.44 5.29 -2.14
C ALA A 56 -7.93 4.94 -2.22
N PHE A 57 -8.27 3.69 -1.92
CA PHE A 57 -9.66 3.26 -1.72
C PHE A 57 -10.18 3.74 -0.35
N GLY A 58 -9.33 3.71 0.67
CA GLY A 58 -9.67 4.08 2.03
C GLY A 58 -8.44 4.08 2.95
N ALA A 59 -8.66 4.32 4.24
CA ALA A 59 -7.59 4.46 5.23
C ALA A 59 -6.63 3.25 5.30
N TYR A 60 -7.14 2.06 5.03
CA TYR A 60 -6.38 0.81 5.08
C TYR A 60 -6.12 0.17 3.72
N VAL A 61 -6.57 0.80 2.63
CA VAL A 61 -6.37 0.32 1.26
C VAL A 61 -5.79 1.46 0.44
N GLY A 62 -4.48 1.53 0.41
CA GLY A 62 -3.72 2.67 -0.11
C GLY A 62 -3.50 2.67 -1.62
N GLY A 63 -2.66 3.59 -2.06
CA GLY A 63 -2.27 3.74 -3.46
C GLY A 63 -1.37 2.61 -3.98
N ASP A 64 -0.72 1.85 -3.10
CA ASP A 64 0.00 0.62 -3.38
C ASP A 64 -0.94 -0.44 -3.98
N ILE A 65 -2.09 -0.64 -3.35
CA ILE A 65 -3.12 -1.56 -3.86
C ILE A 65 -3.67 -1.09 -5.20
N THR A 66 -3.97 0.20 -5.35
CA THR A 66 -4.41 0.77 -6.63
C THR A 66 -3.37 0.54 -7.73
N ALA A 67 -2.09 0.73 -7.43
CA ALA A 67 -1.01 0.45 -8.36
C ALA A 67 -0.91 -1.04 -8.72
N GLY A 68 -1.08 -1.93 -7.73
CA GLY A 68 -1.11 -3.37 -7.92
C GLY A 68 -2.26 -3.83 -8.82
N LEU A 69 -3.45 -3.26 -8.66
CA LEU A 69 -4.61 -3.54 -9.52
C LEU A 69 -4.35 -3.14 -10.98
N LEU A 70 -3.76 -1.97 -11.20
CA LEU A 70 -3.37 -1.53 -12.55
C LEU A 70 -2.28 -2.42 -13.15
N ALA A 71 -1.26 -2.76 -12.37
CA ALA A 71 -0.16 -3.62 -12.82
C ALA A 71 -0.64 -5.04 -13.17
N SER A 72 -1.60 -5.58 -12.42
CA SER A 72 -2.21 -6.89 -12.68
C SER A 72 -3.20 -6.89 -13.84
N GLY A 73 -3.62 -5.72 -14.33
CA GLY A 73 -4.63 -5.55 -15.37
C GLY A 73 -6.04 -5.94 -14.93
N MET A 74 -6.30 -6.03 -13.63
CA MET A 74 -7.60 -6.39 -13.08
C MET A 74 -8.69 -5.36 -13.44
N ASP A 75 -8.30 -4.10 -13.55
CA ASP A 75 -9.13 -2.96 -13.96
C ASP A 75 -9.67 -3.08 -15.40
N ARG A 76 -9.10 -3.97 -16.22
CA ARG A 76 -9.44 -4.18 -17.63
C ARG A 76 -9.99 -5.56 -17.94
N ASP A 77 -9.91 -6.49 -17.01
CA ASP A 77 -10.36 -7.87 -17.19
C ASP A 77 -11.87 -7.99 -16.88
N ALA A 78 -12.61 -8.63 -17.77
CA ALA A 78 -14.03 -8.93 -17.55
C ALA A 78 -14.26 -10.08 -16.55
N ARG A 79 -13.24 -10.94 -16.35
CA ARG A 79 -13.32 -12.07 -15.42
C ARG A 79 -13.19 -11.58 -13.99
N VAL A 80 -13.99 -12.12 -13.09
CA VAL A 80 -13.82 -11.88 -11.66
C VAL A 80 -12.48 -12.46 -11.20
N ARG A 81 -11.68 -11.64 -10.54
CA ARG A 81 -10.36 -11.98 -10.00
C ARG A 81 -10.28 -11.64 -8.52
N LEU A 82 -9.38 -12.31 -7.84
CA LEU A 82 -8.98 -12.01 -6.48
C LEU A 82 -7.53 -11.48 -6.52
N PHE A 83 -7.32 -10.30 -5.95
CA PHE A 83 -6.02 -9.73 -5.66
C PHE A 83 -5.80 -9.78 -4.17
N VAL A 84 -4.65 -10.28 -3.73
CA VAL A 84 -4.28 -10.38 -2.31
C VAL A 84 -2.88 -9.82 -2.14
N ASP A 85 -2.75 -8.83 -1.28
CA ASP A 85 -1.47 -8.31 -0.81
C ASP A 85 -1.21 -8.87 0.59
N ILE A 86 -0.19 -9.71 0.70
CA ILE A 86 0.14 -10.40 1.95
C ILE A 86 1.24 -9.64 2.67
N GLY A 87 0.85 -8.94 3.75
CA GLY A 87 1.74 -8.17 4.60
C GLY A 87 1.27 -8.20 6.06
N THR A 88 1.73 -7.25 6.85
CA THR A 88 1.27 -7.07 8.24
C THR A 88 -0.25 -6.82 8.31
N ASN A 89 -0.76 -6.04 7.36
CA ASN A 89 -2.16 -6.00 6.99
C ASN A 89 -2.31 -6.77 5.68
N CYS A 90 -3.37 -7.52 5.55
CA CYS A 90 -3.64 -8.26 4.32
C CYS A 90 -4.75 -7.54 3.58
N GLU A 91 -4.42 -6.89 2.48
CA GLU A 91 -5.39 -6.22 1.64
C GLU A 91 -5.91 -7.20 0.59
N ILE A 92 -7.22 -7.27 0.48
CA ILE A 92 -7.92 -8.18 -0.42
C ILE A 92 -8.85 -7.37 -1.32
N VAL A 93 -8.73 -7.57 -2.63
CA VAL A 93 -9.63 -6.99 -3.61
C VAL A 93 -10.24 -8.08 -4.48
N LEU A 94 -11.54 -8.11 -4.53
CA LEU A 94 -12.32 -9.00 -5.39
C LEU A 94 -13.06 -8.15 -6.43
N GLY A 95 -13.06 -8.58 -7.69
CA GLY A 95 -13.85 -7.92 -8.72
C GLY A 95 -13.28 -8.07 -10.12
N ASN A 96 -13.67 -7.14 -10.99
CA ASN A 96 -13.29 -7.09 -12.39
C ASN A 96 -13.32 -5.62 -12.87
N ARG A 97 -13.25 -5.38 -14.20
CA ARG A 97 -13.28 -4.04 -14.79
C ARG A 97 -14.55 -3.24 -14.48
N ASP A 98 -15.65 -3.90 -14.12
CA ASP A 98 -16.96 -3.25 -13.95
C ASP A 98 -17.22 -2.89 -12.47
N TRP A 99 -16.60 -3.64 -11.55
CA TRP A 99 -16.72 -3.39 -10.11
C TRP A 99 -15.51 -3.94 -9.33
N LEU A 100 -15.18 -3.31 -8.22
CA LEU A 100 -14.14 -3.73 -7.29
C LEU A 100 -14.66 -3.58 -5.85
N LEU A 101 -14.47 -4.62 -5.06
CA LEU A 101 -14.73 -4.62 -3.62
C LEU A 101 -13.40 -4.84 -2.89
N ALA A 102 -13.01 -3.90 -2.04
CA ALA A 102 -11.76 -3.94 -1.32
C ALA A 102 -11.97 -3.99 0.20
N THR A 103 -11.13 -4.74 0.88
CA THR A 103 -11.08 -4.80 2.34
C THR A 103 -9.64 -4.96 2.80
N ALA A 104 -9.38 -4.61 4.06
CA ALA A 104 -8.14 -4.93 4.75
C ALA A 104 -8.45 -5.82 5.95
N ALA A 105 -7.68 -6.90 6.10
CA ALA A 105 -7.77 -7.82 7.23
C ALA A 105 -6.46 -7.72 8.05
N PRO A 106 -6.49 -7.31 9.32
CA PRO A 106 -5.29 -7.23 10.13
C PRO A 106 -4.77 -8.63 10.43
N ALA A 107 -3.82 -9.09 9.62
CA ALA A 107 -3.17 -10.39 9.81
C ALA A 107 -2.18 -10.36 10.99
N GLY A 108 -1.55 -9.21 11.20
CA GLY A 108 -0.53 -9.01 12.22
C GLY A 108 0.83 -9.61 11.85
N PRO A 109 1.91 -9.24 12.55
CA PRO A 109 3.27 -9.69 12.29
C PRO A 109 3.51 -11.09 12.90
N ALA A 110 2.87 -12.14 12.35
CA ALA A 110 2.93 -13.50 12.92
C ALA A 110 4.34 -14.10 12.81
N PHE A 111 4.92 -14.07 11.62
CA PHE A 111 6.24 -14.68 11.34
C PHE A 111 7.40 -13.82 11.84
N GLU A 112 7.19 -12.54 12.02
CA GLU A 112 8.18 -11.57 12.46
C GLU A 112 8.39 -11.54 13.98
N GLY A 113 7.87 -12.53 14.69
CA GLY A 113 8.14 -12.75 16.12
C GLY A 113 7.06 -12.31 17.09
N ALA A 114 5.85 -11.92 16.61
CA ALA A 114 4.79 -11.48 17.51
C ALA A 114 4.08 -12.65 18.22
N ALA A 115 3.75 -13.73 17.49
CA ALA A 115 2.98 -14.86 18.01
C ALA A 115 3.67 -16.22 17.85
N ILE A 116 4.67 -16.34 16.99
CA ILE A 116 5.37 -17.58 16.71
C ILE A 116 6.61 -17.68 17.61
N ARG A 117 6.76 -18.81 18.33
CA ARG A 117 7.85 -19.05 19.30
C ARG A 117 9.26 -18.81 18.73
N CYS A 118 9.49 -19.13 17.45
CA CYS A 118 10.77 -18.98 16.78
C CYS A 118 10.71 -17.94 15.64
N GLY A 119 9.68 -17.10 15.63
CA GLY A 119 9.58 -16.04 14.65
C GLY A 119 10.60 -14.93 14.93
N MET A 120 11.14 -14.34 13.86
CA MET A 120 12.06 -13.20 13.96
C MET A 120 11.88 -12.29 12.75
N ARG A 121 12.26 -11.02 12.91
CA ARG A 121 12.29 -10.08 11.79
C ARG A 121 13.29 -10.54 10.73
N ALA A 122 13.12 -10.11 9.49
CA ALA A 122 14.08 -10.32 8.42
C ALA A 122 15.42 -9.65 8.78
N ALA A 123 16.33 -10.42 9.32
CA ALA A 123 17.66 -10.05 9.77
C ALA A 123 18.59 -11.25 9.60
N ASP A 124 19.89 -11.05 9.82
CA ASP A 124 20.87 -12.14 9.74
C ASP A 124 20.46 -13.32 10.63
N GLY A 125 20.35 -14.50 10.03
CA GLY A 125 19.89 -15.72 10.68
C GLY A 125 18.40 -16.05 10.51
N ALA A 126 17.63 -15.18 9.85
CA ALA A 126 16.25 -15.51 9.50
C ALA A 126 16.22 -16.56 8.37
N ILE A 127 15.20 -17.45 8.44
CA ILE A 127 14.97 -18.45 7.37
C ILE A 127 14.26 -17.74 6.22
N GLU A 128 14.94 -17.57 5.09
CA GLU A 128 14.39 -16.92 3.90
C GLU A 128 13.91 -17.90 2.84
N VAL A 129 14.55 -19.07 2.76
CA VAL A 129 14.26 -20.08 1.73
C VAL A 129 14.29 -21.46 2.34
N VAL A 130 13.28 -22.26 2.02
CA VAL A 130 13.22 -23.69 2.32
C VAL A 130 13.09 -24.46 1.02
N THR A 131 14.04 -25.36 0.74
CA THR A 131 13.99 -26.27 -0.41
C THR A 131 13.79 -27.69 0.08
N MET A 132 12.88 -28.43 -0.54
CA MET A 132 12.74 -29.86 -0.36
C MET A 132 13.46 -30.58 -1.49
N THR A 133 14.34 -31.53 -1.16
CA THR A 133 15.01 -32.43 -2.11
C THR A 133 14.32 -33.79 -2.13
#